data_19795b5a4900de69d19f147d5170840d
#
_entry.id   19795b5a4900de69d19f147d5170840d
#
_cell.length_a   1.000
_cell.length_b   1.000
_cell.length_c   1.000
_cell.angle_alpha   90.00
_cell.angle_beta   90.00
_cell.angle_gamma   90.00
#
_symmetry.space_group_name_H-M   'P 1'
#
loop_
_entity.id
_entity.type
_entity.pdbx_description
1 polymer ?
#
loop_
_entity_poly.entity_id
_entity_poly.type
_entity_poly.pdbx_seq_one_letter_code
_entity_poly.pdbx_strand_id
1 'polypeptide(L)'
;MDALADLDRRIAGCRACPRLVAWREEVARTRRAAFADQTYWGRPVPGFGPPDARLLIVGLAPAAHGGNRTGRMFTGDRSGDVLYQALYDVGLASQPTSVAVDDGLKLYGVRVTAPVHCAPPANKPTPGERETCRSWLVQELRLLRPTLRAVVVLGAFGWQATLPALGEAGWRVPRPRPAFAHGARVTLDGLEGHEGVEGHGGLEGHGGLALFGCFHVSQRNTFTGRLTPAMLREVLGAAAGAAGLK
;
A
#
# COMPACT_ATOMS: atom_id res chain seq x y z
N MET A 1 0.40 -20.08 -12.50
CA MET A 1 1.15 -19.38 -11.42
C MET A 1 0.46 -18.04 -11.16
N ASP A 2 0.28 -17.67 -9.91
CA ASP A 2 -0.31 -16.38 -9.55
C ASP A 2 0.64 -15.24 -9.97
N ALA A 3 0.20 -14.41 -10.92
CA ALA A 3 0.98 -13.31 -11.48
C ALA A 3 1.37 -12.26 -10.42
N LEU A 4 0.51 -12.07 -9.40
CA LEU A 4 0.79 -11.14 -8.31
C LEU A 4 1.88 -11.72 -7.37
N ALA A 5 1.85 -13.02 -7.09
CA ALA A 5 2.90 -13.68 -6.34
C ALA A 5 4.25 -13.66 -7.08
N ASP A 6 4.25 -13.71 -8.42
CA ASP A 6 5.46 -13.51 -9.23
C ASP A 6 6.00 -12.07 -9.10
N LEU A 7 5.12 -11.09 -9.22
CA LEU A 7 5.46 -9.68 -8.99
C LEU A 7 6.09 -9.48 -7.60
N ASP A 8 5.49 -10.04 -6.55
CA ASP A 8 5.98 -9.95 -5.18
C ASP A 8 7.40 -10.53 -5.01
N ARG A 9 7.69 -11.67 -5.65
CA ARG A 9 9.05 -12.25 -5.67
C ARG A 9 10.06 -11.33 -6.38
N ARG A 10 9.67 -10.74 -7.52
CA ARG A 10 10.52 -9.82 -8.28
C ARG A 10 10.79 -8.53 -7.50
N ILE A 11 9.77 -7.98 -6.83
CA ILE A 11 9.92 -6.83 -5.91
C ILE A 11 10.96 -7.18 -4.83
N ALA A 12 10.80 -8.32 -4.15
CA ALA A 12 11.69 -8.74 -3.07
C ALA A 12 13.15 -8.91 -3.50
N GLY A 13 13.41 -9.15 -4.80
CA GLY A 13 14.75 -9.23 -5.40
C GLY A 13 15.31 -7.89 -5.91
N CYS A 14 14.56 -6.81 -5.89
CA CYS A 14 14.97 -5.54 -6.51
C CYS A 14 16.15 -4.87 -5.81
N ARG A 15 17.11 -4.34 -6.61
CA ARG A 15 18.30 -3.61 -6.14
C ARG A 15 18.53 -2.30 -6.93
N ALA A 16 17.51 -1.74 -7.57
CA ALA A 16 17.63 -0.60 -8.48
C ALA A 16 18.02 0.74 -7.82
N CYS A 17 17.86 0.89 -6.49
CA CYS A 17 18.14 2.12 -5.77
C CYS A 17 19.35 1.93 -4.82
N PRO A 18 20.58 2.27 -5.21
CA PRO A 18 21.78 1.96 -4.41
C PRO A 18 21.76 2.51 -2.98
N ARG A 19 21.25 3.75 -2.76
CA ARG A 19 21.11 4.35 -1.43
C ARG A 19 20.15 3.56 -0.55
N LEU A 20 19.01 3.12 -1.08
CA LEU A 20 18.03 2.33 -0.32
C LEU A 20 18.54 0.93 -0.05
N VAL A 21 19.26 0.32 -1.00
CA VAL A 21 19.88 -0.99 -0.81
C VAL A 21 20.89 -0.92 0.33
N ALA A 22 21.84 0.02 0.27
CA ALA A 22 22.84 0.19 1.32
C ALA A 22 22.21 0.41 2.69
N TRP A 23 21.21 1.30 2.78
CA TRP A 23 20.53 1.62 4.04
C TRP A 23 19.77 0.44 4.64
N ARG A 24 18.90 -0.23 3.84
CA ARG A 24 18.09 -1.34 4.36
C ARG A 24 18.93 -2.53 4.83
N GLU A 25 20.03 -2.82 4.09
CA GLU A 25 20.95 -3.91 4.40
C GLU A 25 21.81 -3.55 5.64
N GLU A 26 22.26 -2.29 5.75
CA GLU A 26 22.98 -1.83 6.93
C GLU A 26 22.09 -1.91 8.17
N VAL A 27 20.84 -1.44 8.10
CA VAL A 27 19.87 -1.57 9.20
C VAL A 27 19.64 -3.04 9.57
N ALA A 28 19.58 -3.93 8.59
CA ALA A 28 19.39 -5.37 8.86
C ALA A 28 20.62 -6.01 9.52
N ARG A 29 21.82 -5.51 9.21
CA ARG A 29 23.08 -5.96 9.81
C ARG A 29 23.27 -5.43 11.23
N THR A 30 23.07 -4.13 11.45
CA THR A 30 23.33 -3.44 12.72
C THR A 30 22.19 -3.63 13.73
N ARG A 31 20.96 -3.78 13.23
CA ARG A 31 19.73 -3.98 14.01
C ARG A 31 19.50 -2.87 15.06
N ARG A 32 18.39 -2.90 15.73
CA ARG A 32 18.11 -2.11 16.92
C ARG A 32 18.28 -3.00 18.15
N ALA A 33 18.80 -2.47 19.25
CA ALA A 33 19.02 -3.24 20.48
C ALA A 33 17.79 -4.04 20.93
N ALA A 34 16.59 -3.47 20.83
CA ALA A 34 15.33 -4.13 21.17
C ALA A 34 14.95 -5.33 20.25
N PHE A 35 15.67 -5.54 19.15
CA PHE A 35 15.45 -6.61 18.17
C PHE A 35 16.77 -7.27 17.76
N ALA A 36 17.78 -7.25 18.64
CA ALA A 36 19.12 -7.76 18.34
C ALA A 36 19.14 -9.27 18.07
N ASP A 37 18.22 -10.01 18.67
CA ASP A 37 18.01 -11.46 18.54
C ASP A 37 17.21 -11.85 17.27
N GLN A 38 16.60 -10.87 16.56
CA GLN A 38 15.75 -11.16 15.43
C GLN A 38 16.52 -11.07 14.10
N THR A 39 16.22 -11.98 13.19
CA THR A 39 16.70 -11.88 11.80
C THR A 39 15.84 -10.89 11.04
N TYR A 40 16.46 -9.84 10.50
CA TYR A 40 15.78 -8.87 9.66
C TYR A 40 15.63 -9.39 8.23
N TRP A 41 14.50 -9.08 7.61
CA TRP A 41 14.25 -9.31 6.20
C TRP A 41 15.29 -8.62 5.27
N GLY A 42 15.55 -7.33 5.48
CA GLY A 42 16.59 -6.55 4.81
C GLY A 42 16.45 -6.41 3.30
N ARG A 43 15.28 -6.71 2.74
CA ARG A 43 14.97 -6.67 1.30
C ARG A 43 13.80 -5.73 1.03
N PRO A 44 13.48 -5.42 -0.25
CA PRO A 44 12.22 -4.76 -0.57
C PRO A 44 11.04 -5.56 -0.03
N VAL A 45 10.06 -4.86 0.50
CA VAL A 45 8.86 -5.47 1.08
C VAL A 45 7.78 -5.48 0.00
N PRO A 46 7.26 -6.64 -0.43
CA PRO A 46 6.18 -6.73 -1.40
C PRO A 46 4.86 -6.28 -0.80
N GLY A 47 3.81 -6.22 -1.61
CA GLY A 47 2.45 -6.03 -1.13
C GLY A 47 1.96 -7.21 -0.28
N PHE A 48 0.94 -6.97 0.55
CA PHE A 48 0.34 -7.97 1.43
C PHE A 48 -1.18 -7.97 1.28
N GLY A 49 -1.75 -9.13 1.02
CA GLY A 49 -3.19 -9.34 0.84
C GLY A 49 -3.51 -10.22 -0.37
N PRO A 50 -4.79 -10.58 -0.58
CA PRO A 50 -5.21 -11.50 -1.62
C PRO A 50 -5.00 -10.94 -3.04
N PRO A 51 -4.87 -11.81 -4.07
CA PRO A 51 -4.63 -11.38 -5.45
C PRO A 51 -5.85 -10.77 -6.14
N ASP A 52 -7.03 -11.03 -5.62
CA ASP A 52 -8.32 -10.53 -6.09
C ASP A 52 -8.84 -9.35 -5.24
N ALA A 53 -7.94 -8.63 -4.59
CA ALA A 53 -8.30 -7.52 -3.72
C ALA A 53 -9.14 -6.46 -4.45
N ARG A 54 -10.22 -6.04 -3.79
CA ARG A 54 -11.15 -4.98 -4.26
C ARG A 54 -10.81 -3.61 -3.69
N LEU A 55 -10.03 -3.57 -2.62
CA LEU A 55 -9.51 -2.37 -1.96
C LEU A 55 -7.99 -2.44 -1.87
N LEU A 56 -7.29 -1.41 -2.38
CA LEU A 56 -5.85 -1.25 -2.21
C LEU A 56 -5.55 -0.13 -1.23
N ILE A 57 -4.70 -0.39 -0.24
CA ILE A 57 -4.17 0.63 0.67
C ILE A 57 -2.73 0.95 0.28
N VAL A 58 -2.45 2.21 -0.01
CA VAL A 58 -1.13 2.67 -0.43
C VAL A 58 -0.50 3.53 0.65
N GLY A 59 0.60 3.05 1.24
CA GLY A 59 1.37 3.76 2.26
C GLY A 59 2.40 4.74 1.71
N LEU A 60 3.55 4.80 2.40
CA LEU A 60 4.71 5.60 2.01
C LEU A 60 5.87 4.69 1.59
N ALA A 61 6.39 3.93 2.52
CA ALA A 61 7.51 3.01 2.41
C ALA A 61 7.59 2.16 3.70
N PRO A 62 8.27 0.99 3.67
CA PRO A 62 8.52 0.21 4.89
C PRO A 62 9.34 0.99 5.91
N ALA A 63 8.99 0.85 7.19
CA ALA A 63 9.81 1.36 8.28
C ALA A 63 11.06 0.50 8.49
N ALA A 64 12.17 1.13 8.88
CA ALA A 64 13.47 0.48 9.06
C ALA A 64 13.43 -0.69 10.07
N HIS A 65 12.68 -0.56 11.16
CA HIS A 65 12.51 -1.58 12.20
C HIS A 65 11.11 -2.20 12.23
N GLY A 66 10.25 -1.87 11.25
CA GLY A 66 8.96 -2.48 10.96
C GLY A 66 9.05 -3.41 9.75
N GLY A 67 8.51 -3.01 8.60
CA GLY A 67 8.49 -3.83 7.38
C GLY A 67 9.87 -4.30 6.92
N ASN A 68 10.93 -3.49 7.04
CA ASN A 68 12.30 -3.92 6.72
C ASN A 68 12.82 -5.01 7.66
N ARG A 69 12.31 -5.08 8.89
CA ARG A 69 12.61 -6.16 9.83
C ARG A 69 11.79 -7.41 9.52
N THR A 70 10.48 -7.25 9.36
CA THR A 70 9.53 -8.36 9.34
C THR A 70 9.26 -8.95 7.94
N GLY A 71 9.51 -8.20 6.86
CA GLY A 71 9.20 -8.61 5.48
C GLY A 71 7.75 -8.37 5.06
N ARG A 72 6.89 -7.77 5.92
CA ARG A 72 5.49 -7.47 5.60
C ARG A 72 5.17 -5.99 5.84
N MET A 73 4.38 -5.40 4.95
CA MET A 73 3.97 -3.99 5.03
C MET A 73 3.25 -3.69 6.36
N PHE A 74 3.57 -2.55 6.97
CA PHE A 74 2.98 -2.09 8.24
C PHE A 74 3.02 -3.13 9.37
N THR A 75 4.07 -3.93 9.47
CA THR A 75 4.17 -5.01 10.47
C THR A 75 5.30 -4.75 11.45
N GLY A 76 4.98 -4.88 12.74
CA GLY A 76 5.94 -4.75 13.84
C GLY A 76 6.38 -3.31 14.13
N ASP A 77 5.54 -2.32 13.83
CA ASP A 77 5.72 -0.92 14.20
C ASP A 77 4.38 -0.24 14.52
N ARG A 78 4.46 0.94 15.15
CA ARG A 78 3.27 1.68 15.61
C ARG A 78 2.31 2.09 14.49
N SER A 79 2.79 2.29 13.27
CA SER A 79 1.91 2.61 12.14
C SER A 79 1.08 1.40 11.75
N GLY A 80 1.67 0.21 11.84
CA GLY A 80 1.00 -1.07 11.68
C GLY A 80 -0.06 -1.31 12.74
N ASP A 81 0.27 -1.07 14.02
CA ASP A 81 -0.69 -1.21 15.12
C ASP A 81 -1.97 -0.40 14.84
N VAL A 82 -1.80 0.86 14.43
CA VAL A 82 -2.94 1.75 14.13
C VAL A 82 -3.73 1.30 12.91
N LEU A 83 -3.03 0.90 11.83
CA LEU A 83 -3.70 0.50 10.59
C LEU A 83 -4.47 -0.80 10.74
N TYR A 84 -3.82 -1.84 11.29
CA TYR A 84 -4.47 -3.16 11.40
C TYR A 84 -5.57 -3.20 12.46
N GLN A 85 -5.43 -2.44 13.55
CA GLN A 85 -6.53 -2.24 14.48
C GLN A 85 -7.75 -1.64 13.77
N ALA A 86 -7.57 -0.59 12.96
CA ALA A 86 -8.67 0.04 12.25
C ALA A 86 -9.27 -0.88 11.16
N LEU A 87 -8.44 -1.68 10.46
CA LEU A 87 -8.91 -2.68 9.50
C LEU A 87 -9.73 -3.79 10.18
N TYR A 88 -9.30 -4.24 11.35
CA TYR A 88 -10.05 -5.20 12.16
C TYR A 88 -11.40 -4.61 12.62
N ASP A 89 -11.40 -3.37 13.11
CA ASP A 89 -12.61 -2.68 13.59
C ASP A 89 -13.69 -2.55 12.48
N VAL A 90 -13.28 -2.46 11.22
CA VAL A 90 -14.19 -2.37 10.06
C VAL A 90 -14.38 -3.72 9.34
N GLY A 91 -13.94 -4.84 9.93
CA GLY A 91 -14.17 -6.19 9.42
C GLY A 91 -13.28 -6.61 8.23
N LEU A 92 -12.18 -5.89 7.96
CA LEU A 92 -11.29 -6.12 6.82
C LEU A 92 -10.01 -6.91 7.17
N ALA A 93 -9.80 -7.24 8.44
CA ALA A 93 -8.68 -8.03 8.93
C ALA A 93 -9.12 -9.09 9.94
N SER A 94 -8.43 -10.22 10.00
CA SER A 94 -8.73 -11.34 10.92
C SER A 94 -8.37 -11.05 12.37
N GLN A 95 -7.48 -10.10 12.60
CA GLN A 95 -6.99 -9.72 13.94
C GLN A 95 -6.51 -8.26 13.94
N PRO A 96 -6.49 -7.60 15.13
CA PRO A 96 -6.09 -6.19 15.24
C PRO A 96 -4.58 -5.97 15.25
N THR A 97 -3.78 -7.03 15.34
CA THR A 97 -2.32 -6.97 15.49
C THR A 97 -1.58 -7.46 14.26
N SER A 98 -0.38 -6.91 14.04
CA SER A 98 0.52 -7.32 12.96
C SER A 98 1.95 -7.25 13.45
N VAL A 99 2.48 -8.37 13.94
CA VAL A 99 3.77 -8.43 14.64
C VAL A 99 4.86 -9.14 13.86
N ALA A 100 4.51 -10.18 13.08
CA ALA A 100 5.41 -11.00 12.27
C ALA A 100 4.73 -11.44 10.97
N VAL A 101 5.51 -11.95 10.00
CA VAL A 101 4.97 -12.42 8.71
C VAL A 101 4.09 -13.65 8.84
N ASP A 102 4.33 -14.45 9.86
CA ASP A 102 3.68 -15.74 10.16
C ASP A 102 2.70 -15.68 11.35
N ASP A 103 2.26 -14.48 11.77
CA ASP A 103 1.35 -14.26 12.90
C ASP A 103 -0.12 -14.63 12.64
N GLY A 104 -0.43 -15.18 11.48
CA GLY A 104 -1.78 -15.62 11.11
C GLY A 104 -2.71 -14.52 10.60
N LEU A 105 -2.26 -13.26 10.52
CA LEU A 105 -3.05 -12.16 9.98
C LEU A 105 -3.49 -12.42 8.55
N LYS A 106 -4.80 -12.29 8.31
CA LYS A 106 -5.43 -12.34 6.98
C LYS A 106 -6.18 -11.05 6.70
N LEU A 107 -6.18 -10.63 5.43
CA LEU A 107 -6.95 -9.49 4.94
C LEU A 107 -8.09 -9.97 4.05
N TYR A 108 -9.26 -9.37 4.21
CA TYR A 108 -10.49 -9.75 3.50
C TYR A 108 -10.78 -8.76 2.37
N GLY A 109 -10.43 -9.12 1.13
CA GLY A 109 -10.62 -8.29 -0.05
C GLY A 109 -9.75 -7.02 -0.08
N VAL A 110 -8.76 -6.91 0.79
CA VAL A 110 -7.84 -5.78 0.91
C VAL A 110 -6.42 -6.19 0.63
N ARG A 111 -5.69 -5.36 -0.12
CA ARG A 111 -4.23 -5.46 -0.27
C ARG A 111 -3.57 -4.18 0.21
N VAL A 112 -2.41 -4.29 0.85
CA VAL A 112 -1.63 -3.17 1.39
C VAL A 112 -0.29 -3.12 0.69
N THR A 113 0.07 -1.96 0.14
CA THR A 113 1.33 -1.73 -0.56
C THR A 113 1.93 -0.36 -0.26
N ALA A 114 3.03 -0.02 -0.90
CA ALA A 114 3.65 1.30 -0.84
C ALA A 114 4.30 1.67 -2.18
N PRO A 115 4.37 2.97 -2.53
CA PRO A 115 5.01 3.42 -3.76
C PRO A 115 6.54 3.26 -3.75
N VAL A 116 7.14 3.03 -2.56
CA VAL A 116 8.54 2.67 -2.40
C VAL A 116 8.64 1.42 -1.52
N HIS A 117 9.21 0.36 -2.05
CA HIS A 117 9.25 -0.95 -1.41
C HIS A 117 10.45 -1.17 -0.47
N CYS A 118 11.39 -0.23 -0.40
CA CYS A 118 12.55 -0.28 0.50
C CYS A 118 12.42 0.74 1.61
N ALA A 119 12.87 0.39 2.83
CA ALA A 119 12.98 1.35 3.91
C ALA A 119 13.97 2.47 3.54
N PRO A 120 13.57 3.74 3.56
CA PRO A 120 14.47 4.86 3.29
C PRO A 120 15.05 5.42 4.59
N PRO A 121 16.25 6.04 4.55
CA PRO A 121 16.78 6.81 5.68
C PRO A 121 15.76 7.87 6.15
N ALA A 122 15.58 7.97 7.46
CA ALA A 122 14.64 8.91 8.11
C ALA A 122 13.18 8.85 7.57
N ASN A 123 12.75 7.71 7.02
CA ASN A 123 11.46 7.53 6.35
C ASN A 123 11.21 8.53 5.19
N LYS A 124 12.28 8.98 4.51
CA LYS A 124 12.22 9.97 3.43
C LYS A 124 12.84 9.41 2.14
N PRO A 125 12.04 8.78 1.26
CA PRO A 125 12.50 8.44 -0.09
C PRO A 125 12.73 9.73 -0.89
N THR A 126 13.70 9.70 -1.80
CA THR A 126 13.91 10.80 -2.75
C THR A 126 12.89 10.75 -3.90
N PRO A 127 12.68 11.87 -4.63
CA PRO A 127 11.85 11.86 -5.84
C PRO A 127 12.34 10.84 -6.88
N GLY A 128 13.65 10.70 -7.07
CA GLY A 128 14.24 9.71 -8.00
C GLY A 128 13.95 8.26 -7.59
N GLU A 129 14.03 7.93 -6.30
CA GLU A 129 13.70 6.61 -5.79
C GLU A 129 12.22 6.28 -5.95
N ARG A 130 11.33 7.25 -5.72
CA ARG A 130 9.90 7.12 -6.00
C ARG A 130 9.65 6.85 -7.49
N GLU A 131 10.35 7.56 -8.36
CA GLU A 131 10.25 7.40 -9.82
C GLU A 131 10.72 6.01 -10.26
N THR A 132 11.91 5.60 -9.81
CA THR A 132 12.47 4.27 -10.09
C THR A 132 11.56 3.15 -9.60
N CYS A 133 10.91 3.32 -8.43
CA CYS A 133 10.05 2.31 -7.83
C CYS A 133 8.64 2.27 -8.44
N ARG A 134 8.21 3.31 -9.17
CA ARG A 134 6.84 3.45 -9.72
C ARG A 134 6.42 2.26 -10.56
N SER A 135 7.32 1.69 -11.34
CA SER A 135 7.03 0.56 -12.24
C SER A 135 6.43 -0.65 -11.49
N TRP A 136 6.78 -0.86 -10.22
CA TRP A 136 6.22 -1.93 -9.40
C TRP A 136 4.77 -1.65 -9.05
N LEU A 137 4.46 -0.43 -8.58
CA LEU A 137 3.09 -0.04 -8.27
C LEU A 137 2.20 -0.06 -9.52
N VAL A 138 2.73 0.35 -10.69
CA VAL A 138 1.99 0.27 -11.97
C VAL A 138 1.65 -1.18 -12.33
N GLN A 139 2.61 -2.11 -12.19
CA GLN A 139 2.37 -3.53 -12.46
C GLN A 139 1.35 -4.12 -11.48
N GLU A 140 1.45 -3.79 -10.19
CA GLU A 140 0.50 -4.23 -9.17
C GLU A 140 -0.93 -3.72 -9.46
N LEU A 141 -1.08 -2.43 -9.80
CA LEU A 141 -2.35 -1.83 -10.18
C LEU A 141 -2.95 -2.49 -11.44
N ARG A 142 -2.12 -2.80 -12.44
CA ARG A 142 -2.59 -3.52 -13.65
C ARG A 142 -3.10 -4.92 -13.34
N LEU A 143 -2.39 -5.66 -12.49
CA LEU A 143 -2.81 -7.01 -12.08
C LEU A 143 -4.10 -6.99 -11.25
N LEU A 144 -4.28 -5.98 -10.41
CA LEU A 144 -5.49 -5.81 -9.59
C LEU A 144 -6.67 -5.20 -10.36
N ARG A 145 -6.45 -4.61 -11.52
CA ARG A 145 -7.46 -3.85 -12.27
C ARG A 145 -8.80 -4.59 -12.46
N PRO A 146 -8.85 -5.88 -12.74
CA PRO A 146 -10.12 -6.61 -12.91
C PRO A 146 -11.02 -6.59 -11.67
N THR A 147 -10.43 -6.60 -10.49
CA THR A 147 -11.14 -6.68 -9.20
C THR A 147 -11.18 -5.38 -8.43
N LEU A 148 -10.19 -4.49 -8.62
CA LEU A 148 -10.02 -3.27 -7.83
C LEU A 148 -11.19 -2.29 -8.03
N ARG A 149 -11.76 -1.81 -6.91
CA ARG A 149 -12.89 -0.87 -6.89
C ARG A 149 -12.57 0.40 -6.10
N ALA A 150 -11.68 0.29 -5.10
CA ALA A 150 -11.29 1.43 -4.29
C ALA A 150 -9.80 1.43 -3.96
N VAL A 151 -9.24 2.63 -3.78
CA VAL A 151 -7.86 2.85 -3.31
C VAL A 151 -7.90 3.84 -2.16
N VAL A 152 -7.30 3.50 -1.02
CA VAL A 152 -7.02 4.45 0.08
C VAL A 152 -5.54 4.79 0.07
N VAL A 153 -5.22 6.07 -0.01
CA VAL A 153 -3.84 6.55 -0.01
C VAL A 153 -3.52 7.27 1.29
N LEU A 154 -2.50 6.77 1.99
CA LEU A 154 -2.08 7.28 3.29
C LEU A 154 -1.01 8.39 3.13
N GLY A 155 -1.44 9.63 3.20
CA GLY A 155 -0.59 10.83 3.18
C GLY A 155 -0.28 11.39 1.80
N ALA A 156 0.17 12.66 1.79
CA ALA A 156 0.40 13.41 0.56
C ALA A 156 1.49 12.82 -0.35
N PHE A 157 2.54 12.19 0.23
CA PHE A 157 3.58 11.53 -0.55
C PHE A 157 3.02 10.34 -1.35
N GLY A 158 2.25 9.48 -0.68
CA GLY A 158 1.56 8.36 -1.33
C GLY A 158 0.61 8.86 -2.42
N TRP A 159 -0.16 9.93 -2.15
CA TRP A 159 -1.08 10.55 -3.11
C TRP A 159 -0.37 11.00 -4.40
N GLN A 160 0.72 11.76 -4.24
CA GLN A 160 1.52 12.24 -5.37
C GLN A 160 2.17 11.10 -6.16
N ALA A 161 2.49 9.99 -5.51
CA ALA A 161 3.06 8.81 -6.17
C ALA A 161 1.99 7.96 -6.87
N THR A 162 0.81 7.82 -6.26
CA THR A 162 -0.26 6.94 -6.75
C THR A 162 -0.95 7.50 -7.99
N LEU A 163 -1.20 8.82 -8.06
CA LEU A 163 -1.89 9.42 -9.20
C LEU A 163 -1.21 9.15 -10.55
N PRO A 164 0.13 9.36 -10.73
CA PRO A 164 0.79 9.00 -11.97
C PRO A 164 0.72 7.49 -12.26
N ALA A 165 0.89 6.64 -11.23
CA ALA A 165 0.84 5.19 -11.40
C ALA A 165 -0.54 4.71 -11.84
N LEU A 166 -1.63 5.30 -11.33
CA LEU A 166 -2.99 5.03 -11.79
C LEU A 166 -3.17 5.42 -13.27
N GLY A 167 -2.64 6.59 -13.67
CA GLY A 167 -2.67 7.01 -15.07
C GLY A 167 -1.96 6.03 -16.00
N GLU A 168 -0.77 5.56 -15.62
CA GLU A 168 0.01 4.57 -16.38
C GLU A 168 -0.62 3.17 -16.37
N ALA A 169 -1.41 2.86 -15.32
CA ALA A 169 -2.12 1.59 -15.21
C ALA A 169 -3.49 1.59 -15.90
N GLY A 170 -3.90 2.69 -16.57
CA GLY A 170 -5.08 2.76 -17.42
C GLY A 170 -6.32 3.40 -16.78
N TRP A 171 -6.14 4.26 -15.77
CA TRP A 171 -7.22 5.12 -15.26
C TRP A 171 -7.05 6.57 -15.70
N ARG A 172 -8.16 7.25 -15.96
CA ARG A 172 -8.18 8.67 -16.33
C ARG A 172 -8.01 9.54 -15.08
N VAL A 173 -6.80 10.07 -14.88
CA VAL A 173 -6.53 11.00 -13.79
C VAL A 173 -6.90 12.42 -14.24
N PRO A 174 -7.78 13.15 -13.52
CA PRO A 174 -8.18 14.52 -13.87
C PRO A 174 -7.01 15.50 -13.99
N ARG A 175 -7.19 16.50 -14.81
CA ARG A 175 -6.29 17.66 -14.90
C ARG A 175 -7.07 18.94 -14.64
N PRO A 176 -6.69 19.77 -13.66
CA PRO A 176 -5.55 19.61 -12.76
C PRO A 176 -5.69 18.36 -11.86
N ARG A 177 -4.54 17.80 -11.43
CA ARG A 177 -4.55 16.63 -10.53
C ARG A 177 -5.25 16.95 -9.23
N PRO A 178 -6.08 16.04 -8.70
CA PRO A 178 -6.75 16.23 -7.42
C PRO A 178 -5.76 16.52 -6.29
N ALA A 179 -6.03 17.55 -5.50
CA ALA A 179 -5.23 17.87 -4.32
C ALA A 179 -5.44 16.81 -3.22
N PHE A 180 -4.38 16.54 -2.47
CA PHE A 180 -4.48 15.68 -1.28
C PHE A 180 -5.19 16.41 -0.14
N ALA A 181 -6.22 15.76 0.41
CA ALA A 181 -6.80 16.10 1.71
C ALA A 181 -7.23 14.82 2.44
N HIS A 182 -7.32 14.88 3.77
CA HIS A 182 -7.98 13.81 4.52
C HIS A 182 -9.48 13.82 4.20
N GLY A 183 -10.04 12.62 3.93
CA GLY A 183 -11.44 12.49 3.49
C GLY A 183 -11.68 12.85 2.02
N ALA A 184 -10.64 13.28 1.26
CA ALA A 184 -10.80 13.50 -0.18
C ALA A 184 -11.30 12.23 -0.86
N ARG A 185 -12.28 12.37 -1.76
CA ARG A 185 -12.81 11.29 -2.58
C ARG A 185 -12.87 11.73 -4.03
N VAL A 186 -12.31 10.91 -4.92
CA VAL A 186 -12.30 11.14 -6.37
C VAL A 186 -12.69 9.85 -7.06
N THR A 187 -13.55 9.90 -8.05
CA THR A 187 -13.83 8.77 -8.94
C THR A 187 -12.99 8.90 -10.19
N LEU A 188 -12.32 7.83 -10.59
CA LEU A 188 -11.48 7.76 -11.77
C LEU A 188 -12.08 6.75 -12.76
N ASP A 189 -12.34 7.20 -13.99
CA ASP A 189 -12.82 6.32 -15.05
C ASP A 189 -11.67 5.48 -15.62
N GLY A 190 -11.98 4.25 -16.05
CA GLY A 190 -11.07 3.45 -16.85
C GLY A 190 -10.86 4.07 -18.23
N LEU A 191 -9.65 4.01 -18.78
CA LEU A 191 -9.42 4.29 -20.19
C LEU A 191 -9.91 3.10 -21.01
N GLU A 192 -10.75 3.36 -22.02
CA GLU A 192 -11.17 2.38 -23.01
C GLU A 192 -9.95 1.89 -23.79
N GLY A 193 -9.92 0.60 -24.15
CA GLY A 193 -8.82 0.00 -24.94
C GLY A 193 -7.63 -0.55 -24.15
N HIS A 194 -7.66 -0.53 -22.82
CA HIS A 194 -6.69 -1.27 -21.99
C HIS A 194 -7.31 -2.59 -21.50
N GLU A 195 -7.91 -3.35 -22.42
CA GLU A 195 -8.38 -4.71 -22.15
C GLU A 195 -7.17 -5.62 -21.94
N GLY A 196 -6.95 -6.06 -20.71
CA GLY A 196 -6.06 -7.17 -20.41
C GLY A 196 -6.76 -8.46 -20.82
N VAL A 197 -6.15 -9.17 -21.78
CA VAL A 197 -6.39 -10.58 -22.15
C VAL A 197 -7.86 -11.02 -22.24
N GLU A 198 -8.27 -11.37 -23.45
CA GLU A 198 -9.55 -11.99 -23.77
C GLU A 198 -9.89 -13.16 -22.84
N GLY A 199 -10.98 -13.07 -22.13
CA GLY A 199 -11.49 -14.13 -21.24
C GLY A 199 -12.90 -13.82 -20.74
N HIS A 200 -13.90 -14.18 -21.54
CA HIS A 200 -15.29 -14.53 -21.17
C HIS A 200 -16.07 -13.65 -20.16
N GLY A 201 -17.10 -13.01 -20.66
CA GLY A 201 -18.25 -12.56 -19.89
C GLY A 201 -18.37 -11.03 -19.81
N GLY A 202 -19.26 -10.47 -20.63
CA GLY A 202 -19.67 -9.07 -20.57
C GLY A 202 -20.09 -8.68 -19.15
N LEU A 203 -19.34 -7.77 -18.56
CA LEU A 203 -19.75 -7.05 -17.37
C LEU A 203 -20.10 -5.63 -17.79
N GLU A 204 -21.39 -5.34 -17.72
CA GLU A 204 -21.95 -4.00 -17.85
C GLU A 204 -21.16 -3.03 -16.99
N GLY A 205 -20.78 -1.87 -17.56
CA GLY A 205 -20.26 -0.66 -16.95
C GLY A 205 -19.57 -0.81 -15.60
N HIS A 206 -18.27 -1.08 -15.58
CA HIS A 206 -17.49 -1.02 -14.34
C HIS A 206 -17.52 0.41 -13.81
N GLY A 207 -18.30 0.65 -12.76
CA GLY A 207 -18.30 1.92 -12.03
C GLY A 207 -16.86 2.32 -11.73
N GLY A 208 -16.52 3.62 -11.91
CA GLY A 208 -15.15 4.11 -11.80
C GLY A 208 -14.47 3.74 -10.50
N LEU A 209 -13.12 3.73 -10.50
CA LEU A 209 -12.29 3.48 -9.32
C LEU A 209 -12.45 4.61 -8.29
N ALA A 210 -12.87 4.29 -7.07
CA ALA A 210 -12.96 5.27 -5.99
C ALA A 210 -11.60 5.47 -5.31
N LEU A 211 -11.05 6.68 -5.36
CA LEU A 211 -9.78 7.05 -4.72
C LEU A 211 -10.05 7.89 -3.48
N PHE A 212 -9.50 7.47 -2.34
CA PHE A 212 -9.66 8.14 -1.04
C PHE A 212 -8.32 8.65 -0.52
N GLY A 213 -8.31 9.88 0.01
CA GLY A 213 -7.18 10.45 0.74
C GLY A 213 -7.35 10.28 2.25
N CYS A 214 -6.35 9.77 2.95
CA CYS A 214 -6.32 9.69 4.40
C CYS A 214 -4.99 10.25 4.93
N PHE A 215 -4.98 10.95 6.07
CA PHE A 215 -3.73 11.28 6.73
C PHE A 215 -2.94 10.00 7.03
N HIS A 216 -1.61 10.06 6.91
CA HIS A 216 -0.77 8.89 7.16
C HIS A 216 -0.83 8.47 8.63
N VAL A 217 -0.89 7.15 8.87
CA VAL A 217 -0.94 6.52 10.21
C VAL A 217 0.37 6.62 11.01
N SER A 218 1.22 7.59 10.70
CA SER A 218 2.50 7.81 11.39
C SER A 218 2.29 8.25 12.84
N GLN A 219 3.26 7.93 13.70
CA GLN A 219 3.28 8.37 15.11
C GLN A 219 3.06 9.89 15.25
N ARG A 220 3.67 10.70 14.36
CA ARG A 220 3.48 12.14 14.36
C ARG A 220 2.00 12.53 14.24
N ASN A 221 1.26 11.92 13.33
CA ASN A 221 -0.15 12.28 13.11
C ASN A 221 -1.06 11.72 14.20
N THR A 222 -0.76 10.52 14.71
CA THR A 222 -1.58 9.87 15.74
C THR A 222 -1.37 10.50 17.13
N PHE A 223 -0.13 10.83 17.49
CA PHE A 223 0.17 11.45 18.80
C PHE A 223 -0.27 12.91 18.88
N THR A 224 -0.26 13.63 17.76
CA THR A 224 -0.75 15.03 17.72
C THR A 224 -2.28 15.13 17.54
N GLY A 225 -3.00 14.01 17.44
CA GLY A 225 -4.44 14.01 17.20
C GLY A 225 -4.83 14.44 15.77
N ARG A 226 -3.86 14.68 14.87
CA ARG A 226 -4.16 15.00 13.46
C ARG A 226 -4.89 13.88 12.73
N LEU A 227 -4.61 12.63 13.10
CA LEU A 227 -5.36 11.44 12.70
C LEU A 227 -5.82 10.71 13.95
N THR A 228 -7.12 10.64 14.17
CA THR A 228 -7.72 9.83 15.22
C THR A 228 -8.14 8.45 14.71
N PRO A 229 -8.31 7.43 15.59
CA PRO A 229 -8.85 6.13 15.19
C PRO A 229 -10.22 6.22 14.51
N ALA A 230 -11.09 7.13 14.97
CA ALA A 230 -12.41 7.35 14.38
C ALA A 230 -12.30 7.85 12.92
N MET A 231 -11.47 8.86 12.67
CA MET A 231 -11.22 9.40 11.32
C MET A 231 -10.69 8.32 10.37
N LEU A 232 -9.79 7.45 10.85
CA LEU A 232 -9.24 6.36 10.02
C LEU A 232 -10.32 5.33 9.68
N ARG A 233 -11.11 4.90 10.67
CA ARG A 233 -12.23 3.96 10.45
C ARG A 233 -13.29 4.51 9.49
N GLU A 234 -13.59 5.80 9.57
CA GLU A 234 -14.53 6.46 8.66
C GLU A 234 -14.06 6.34 7.20
N VAL A 235 -12.79 6.69 6.92
CA VAL A 235 -12.25 6.58 5.55
C VAL A 235 -12.19 5.11 5.09
N LEU A 236 -11.75 4.19 5.95
CA LEU A 236 -11.68 2.77 5.62
C LEU A 236 -13.07 2.17 5.39
N GLY A 237 -14.06 2.52 6.22
CA GLY A 237 -15.46 2.08 6.06
C GLY A 237 -16.08 2.61 4.77
N ALA A 238 -15.86 3.89 4.44
CA ALA A 238 -16.33 4.48 3.18
C ALA A 238 -15.69 3.78 1.96
N ALA A 239 -14.38 3.48 2.03
CA ALA A 239 -13.67 2.79 0.97
C ALA A 239 -14.10 1.32 0.85
N ALA A 240 -14.36 0.63 1.98
CA ALA A 240 -14.90 -0.73 2.00
C ALA A 240 -16.28 -0.78 1.33
N GLY A 241 -17.17 0.17 1.65
CA GLY A 241 -18.48 0.31 1.00
C GLY A 241 -18.35 0.53 -0.50
N ALA A 242 -17.46 1.42 -0.95
CA ALA A 242 -17.19 1.64 -2.39
C ALA A 242 -16.59 0.41 -3.08
N ALA A 243 -15.85 -0.42 -2.35
CA ALA A 243 -15.31 -1.69 -2.84
C ALA A 243 -16.33 -2.85 -2.77
N GLY A 244 -17.52 -2.64 -2.18
CA GLY A 244 -18.51 -3.70 -1.93
C GLY A 244 -18.01 -4.76 -0.95
N LEU A 245 -17.15 -4.36 -0.02
CA LEU A 245 -16.69 -5.15 1.11
C LEU A 245 -17.51 -4.76 2.34
N LYS A 246 -18.22 -5.71 2.93
CA LYS A 246 -18.99 -5.54 4.18
C LYS A 246 -18.83 -6.80 5.01
#